data_773b2edcafadd4bebaa93f991a52773d
#
_entry.id   773b2edcafadd4bebaa93f991a52773d
#
_cell.length_a   1.000
_cell.length_b   1.000
_cell.length_c   1.000
_cell.angle_alpha   90.00
_cell.angle_beta   90.00
_cell.angle_gamma   90.00
#
_symmetry.space_group_name_H-M   'P 1'
#
loop_
_entity.id
_entity.type
_entity.pdbx_description
1 polymer ?
#
loop_
_entity_poly.entity_id
_entity_poly.type
_entity_poly.pdbx_seq_one_letter_code
_entity_poly.pdbx_strand_id
1 'polypeptide(L)'
;RYESIAEEIHRAVKFLEAAGVSSVAQMRSVDLFSSHEALLLDYESAMTRIDSRTGDPYNTSGHFLWIGERTRGVDDAHVELLATSIDDMRRLVDRLNPEGEEGRLTFITRMGADKIRHALPPLLEAQARDGRPVTWVTDPMHGNTITSSTGYKTRRFETIMDEVTGFFEAHREAGTVPGGIHVELTGDDVTEVLGGSEQLDEEALRDRYETLVDPRLNHQQSLEMAFQVAEYLKKE
;
A
#
# COMPACT_ATOMS: atom_id res chain seq x y z
N ARG A 1 -15.97 -12.80 10.79
CA ARG A 1 -14.97 -12.20 9.89
C ARG A 1 -13.90 -11.41 10.64
N TYR A 2 -14.27 -10.43 11.46
CA TYR A 2 -13.30 -9.67 12.26
C TYR A 2 -12.55 -10.53 13.28
N GLU A 3 -13.18 -11.53 13.85
CA GLU A 3 -12.51 -12.46 14.74
C GLU A 3 -11.43 -13.27 14.02
N SER A 4 -11.68 -13.70 12.78
CA SER A 4 -10.70 -14.41 11.98
C SER A 4 -9.48 -13.52 11.66
N ILE A 5 -9.71 -12.25 11.31
CA ILE A 5 -8.65 -11.28 11.07
C ILE A 5 -7.85 -11.01 12.35
N ALA A 6 -8.53 -10.83 13.49
CA ALA A 6 -7.87 -10.67 14.78
C ALA A 6 -7.02 -11.90 15.18
N GLU A 7 -7.44 -13.11 14.80
CA GLU A 7 -6.62 -14.31 14.98
C GLU A 7 -5.34 -14.32 14.16
N GLU A 8 -5.39 -13.82 12.92
CA GLU A 8 -4.20 -13.72 12.08
C GLU A 8 -3.22 -12.68 12.60
N ILE A 9 -3.73 -11.51 13.04
CA ILE A 9 -2.91 -10.49 13.68
C ILE A 9 -2.24 -11.06 14.92
N HIS A 10 -2.98 -11.75 15.75
CA HIS A 10 -2.44 -12.35 16.97
C HIS A 10 -1.35 -13.38 16.68
N ARG A 11 -1.51 -14.19 15.62
CA ARG A 11 -0.46 -15.09 15.14
C ARG A 11 0.78 -14.35 14.65
N ALA A 12 0.59 -13.29 13.89
CA ALA A 12 1.68 -12.47 13.39
C ALA A 12 2.44 -11.78 14.54
N VAL A 13 1.74 -11.22 15.52
CA VAL A 13 2.36 -10.63 16.72
C VAL A 13 3.16 -11.67 17.50
N LYS A 14 2.62 -12.86 17.73
CA LYS A 14 3.36 -13.95 18.39
C LYS A 14 4.61 -14.38 17.60
N PHE A 15 4.54 -14.38 16.29
CA PHE A 15 5.70 -14.65 15.45
C PHE A 15 6.79 -13.59 15.65
N LEU A 16 6.41 -12.30 15.64
CA LEU A 16 7.33 -11.19 15.88
C LEU A 16 7.95 -11.26 17.30
N GLU A 17 7.14 -11.59 18.31
CA GLU A 17 7.63 -11.80 19.69
C GLU A 17 8.63 -12.94 19.76
N ALA A 18 8.37 -14.06 19.10
CA ALA A 18 9.28 -15.20 19.01
C ALA A 18 10.59 -14.85 18.26
N ALA A 19 10.53 -13.89 17.35
CA ALA A 19 11.70 -13.33 16.67
C ALA A 19 12.45 -12.24 17.49
N GLY A 20 12.04 -12.02 18.75
CA GLY A 20 12.69 -11.05 19.65
C GLY A 20 12.10 -9.65 19.59
N VAL A 21 11.00 -9.43 18.90
CA VAL A 21 10.29 -8.15 18.84
C VAL A 21 9.20 -8.16 19.90
N SER A 22 9.49 -7.65 21.10
CA SER A 22 8.61 -7.78 22.28
C SER A 22 7.99 -6.48 22.77
N SER A 23 8.26 -5.36 22.11
CA SER A 23 7.71 -4.06 22.51
C SER A 23 7.25 -3.24 21.33
N VAL A 24 6.31 -2.32 21.56
CA VAL A 24 5.85 -1.35 20.54
C VAL A 24 7.03 -0.55 19.95
N ALA A 25 8.02 -0.17 20.77
CA ALA A 25 9.19 0.54 20.30
C ALA A 25 10.05 -0.33 19.34
N GLN A 26 10.19 -1.62 19.63
CA GLN A 26 10.89 -2.56 18.74
C GLN A 26 10.08 -2.81 17.47
N MET A 27 8.76 -2.94 17.56
CA MET A 27 7.89 -3.08 16.40
C MET A 27 7.95 -1.85 15.47
N ARG A 28 8.08 -0.66 16.03
CA ARG A 28 8.28 0.57 15.24
C ARG A 28 9.63 0.61 14.49
N SER A 29 10.59 -0.18 14.91
CA SER A 29 11.89 -0.31 14.23
C SER A 29 11.92 -1.42 13.16
N VAL A 30 10.82 -2.11 12.92
CA VAL A 30 10.71 -3.11 11.87
C VAL A 30 10.43 -2.39 10.55
N ASP A 31 11.28 -2.61 9.55
CA ASP A 31 11.17 -1.96 8.25
C ASP A 31 10.05 -2.55 7.37
N LEU A 32 9.52 -3.71 7.73
CA LEU A 32 8.47 -4.40 7.00
C LEU A 32 7.17 -4.45 7.80
N PHE A 33 6.12 -3.87 7.22
CA PHE A 33 4.75 -3.99 7.71
C PHE A 33 3.93 -4.81 6.73
N SER A 34 3.03 -5.65 7.23
CA SER A 34 2.05 -6.33 6.41
C SER A 34 0.64 -5.85 6.77
N SER A 35 -0.23 -5.83 5.78
CA SER A 35 -1.66 -5.57 5.97
C SER A 35 -2.45 -6.81 5.57
N HIS A 36 -3.60 -7.00 6.21
CA HIS A 36 -4.54 -8.04 5.84
C HIS A 36 -5.80 -7.42 5.26
N GLU A 37 -6.16 -7.84 4.06
CA GLU A 37 -7.40 -7.42 3.45
C GLU A 37 -8.60 -7.98 4.22
N ALA A 38 -9.57 -7.12 4.50
CA ALA A 38 -10.84 -7.48 5.09
C ALA A 38 -11.97 -7.07 4.15
N LEU A 39 -12.78 -8.04 3.72
CA LEU A 39 -14.02 -7.75 3.03
C LEU A 39 -15.01 -7.11 4.01
N LEU A 40 -15.29 -5.84 3.83
CA LEU A 40 -16.27 -5.11 4.61
C LEU A 40 -17.64 -5.23 3.95
N LEU A 41 -18.69 -5.25 4.77
CA LEU A 41 -20.05 -5.10 4.30
C LEU A 41 -20.31 -3.62 3.96
N ASP A 42 -21.25 -3.35 3.05
CA ASP A 42 -21.54 -1.99 2.57
C ASP A 42 -21.84 -0.95 3.66
N TYR A 43 -22.36 -1.41 4.80
CA TYR A 43 -22.66 -0.56 5.95
C TYR A 43 -21.50 -0.44 6.96
N GLU A 44 -20.39 -1.12 6.73
CA GLU A 44 -19.21 -1.02 7.59
C GLU A 44 -18.29 0.09 7.09
N SER A 45 -17.82 0.90 8.00
CA SER A 45 -16.84 1.95 7.73
C SER A 45 -15.53 1.68 8.44
N ALA A 46 -14.48 2.34 8.02
CA ALA A 46 -13.22 2.36 8.72
C ALA A 46 -13.42 2.84 10.16
N MET A 47 -12.98 2.08 11.13
CA MET A 47 -13.11 2.41 12.56
C MET A 47 -12.11 1.63 13.40
N THR A 48 -11.79 2.20 14.57
CA THR A 48 -11.02 1.51 15.58
C THR A 48 -11.87 0.45 16.25
N ARG A 49 -11.31 -0.73 16.39
CA ARG A 49 -11.91 -1.88 17.07
C ARG A 49 -11.00 -2.35 18.20
N ILE A 50 -11.56 -3.09 19.11
CA ILE A 50 -10.80 -3.74 20.21
C ILE A 50 -10.79 -5.24 19.97
N ASP A 51 -9.60 -5.85 19.96
CA ASP A 51 -9.47 -7.30 19.97
C ASP A 51 -10.01 -7.82 21.30
N SER A 52 -11.07 -8.60 21.26
CA SER A 52 -11.74 -9.11 22.46
C SER A 52 -10.89 -10.07 23.30
N ARG A 53 -9.80 -10.61 22.74
CA ARG A 53 -8.88 -11.54 23.42
C ARG A 53 -7.72 -10.86 24.09
N THR A 54 -7.17 -9.83 23.47
CA THR A 54 -5.97 -9.14 23.96
C THR A 54 -6.27 -7.78 24.58
N GLY A 55 -7.44 -7.20 24.28
CA GLY A 55 -7.81 -5.85 24.68
C GLY A 55 -7.12 -4.74 23.86
N ASP A 56 -6.34 -5.11 22.85
CA ASP A 56 -5.60 -4.15 22.04
C ASP A 56 -6.49 -3.48 20.99
N PRO A 57 -6.27 -2.18 20.72
CA PRO A 57 -6.92 -1.51 19.61
C PRO A 57 -6.30 -1.91 18.26
N TYR A 58 -7.11 -1.97 17.23
CA TYR A 58 -6.71 -2.10 15.83
C TYR A 58 -7.66 -1.34 14.92
N ASN A 59 -7.17 -0.90 13.77
CA ASN A 59 -7.95 -0.15 12.81
C ASN A 59 -8.37 -1.02 11.63
N THR A 60 -9.58 -0.75 11.13
CA THR A 60 -10.03 -1.20 9.82
C THR A 60 -10.15 0.02 8.92
N SER A 61 -9.42 0.06 7.82
CA SER A 61 -9.45 1.18 6.87
C SER A 61 -10.13 0.72 5.57
N GLY A 62 -11.44 0.80 5.51
CA GLY A 62 -12.18 0.35 4.33
C GLY A 62 -11.99 -1.14 4.03
N HIS A 63 -10.88 -1.51 3.46
CA HIS A 63 -10.57 -2.89 3.03
C HIS A 63 -9.46 -3.55 3.85
N PHE A 64 -8.69 -2.81 4.62
CA PHE A 64 -7.45 -3.29 5.22
C PHE A 64 -7.50 -3.31 6.74
N LEU A 65 -6.77 -4.25 7.29
CA LEU A 65 -6.36 -4.29 8.67
C LEU A 65 -4.84 -4.20 8.73
N TRP A 66 -4.31 -3.08 9.20
CA TRP A 66 -2.89 -2.81 9.24
C TRP A 66 -2.26 -3.31 10.53
N ILE A 67 -1.34 -4.26 10.45
CA ILE A 67 -0.56 -4.71 11.60
C ILE A 67 0.32 -3.55 12.11
N GLY A 68 0.90 -2.78 11.21
CA GLY A 68 1.68 -1.60 11.54
C GLY A 68 0.90 -0.54 12.32
N GLU A 69 -0.34 -0.28 11.93
CA GLU A 69 -1.23 0.64 12.64
C GLU A 69 -1.53 0.17 14.06
N ARG A 70 -1.75 -1.13 14.24
CA ARG A 70 -1.95 -1.71 15.56
C ARG A 70 -0.77 -1.46 16.50
N THR A 71 0.46 -1.51 16.00
CA THR A 71 1.66 -1.29 16.79
C THR A 71 1.98 0.19 17.04
N ARG A 72 1.58 1.06 16.13
CA ARG A 72 1.77 2.51 16.23
C ARG A 72 0.65 3.22 17.00
N GLY A 73 -0.49 2.56 17.10
CA GLY A 73 -1.70 3.15 17.65
C GLY A 73 -2.58 3.78 16.57
N VAL A 74 -3.70 4.33 17.03
CA VAL A 74 -4.77 4.86 16.17
C VAL A 74 -4.53 6.29 15.65
N ASP A 75 -3.40 6.88 15.99
CA ASP A 75 -3.10 8.29 15.71
C ASP A 75 -2.41 8.50 14.35
N ASP A 76 -1.88 7.43 13.75
CA ASP A 76 -1.25 7.50 12.42
C ASP A 76 -2.32 7.65 11.34
N ALA A 77 -2.08 8.54 10.39
CA ALA A 77 -3.00 8.81 9.30
C ALA A 77 -2.44 8.37 7.94
N HIS A 78 -3.18 7.53 7.25
CA HIS A 78 -2.92 7.13 5.87
C HIS A 78 -3.99 7.71 4.95
N VAL A 79 -3.59 8.41 3.91
CA VAL A 79 -4.51 9.10 2.99
C VAL A 79 -4.17 8.74 1.56
N GLU A 80 -5.13 8.18 0.85
CA GLU A 80 -5.00 7.93 -0.59
C GLU A 80 -5.17 9.21 -1.40
N LEU A 81 -4.23 9.50 -2.28
CA LEU A 81 -4.25 10.63 -3.19
C LEU A 81 -4.53 10.16 -4.62
N LEU A 82 -5.70 10.48 -5.14
CA LEU A 82 -6.13 10.14 -6.50
C LEU A 82 -5.88 11.32 -7.46
N ALA A 83 -6.57 12.41 -7.23
CA ALA A 83 -6.48 13.65 -8.01
C ALA A 83 -6.56 14.82 -7.04
N THR A 84 -5.46 15.09 -6.35
CA THR A 84 -5.44 16.05 -5.24
C THR A 84 -4.73 17.32 -5.69
N SER A 85 -5.35 18.48 -5.42
CA SER A 85 -4.69 19.76 -5.60
C SER A 85 -3.67 20.03 -4.49
N ILE A 86 -2.70 20.92 -4.75
CA ILE A 86 -1.73 21.34 -3.74
C ILE A 86 -2.43 21.93 -2.50
N ASP A 87 -3.49 22.71 -2.73
CA ASP A 87 -4.25 23.30 -1.61
C ASP A 87 -5.02 22.26 -0.79
N ASP A 88 -5.53 21.21 -1.42
CA ASP A 88 -6.17 20.11 -0.70
C ASP A 88 -5.14 19.31 0.09
N MET A 89 -3.99 19.03 -0.50
CA MET A 89 -2.86 18.38 0.19
C MET A 89 -2.45 19.16 1.45
N ARG A 90 -2.27 20.48 1.33
CA ARG A 90 -1.94 21.35 2.48
C ARG A 90 -2.99 21.29 3.58
N ARG A 91 -4.26 21.36 3.20
CA ARG A 91 -5.38 21.23 4.17
C ARG A 91 -5.37 19.89 4.89
N LEU A 92 -5.04 18.79 4.19
CA LEU A 92 -4.90 17.47 4.80
C LEU A 92 -3.73 17.45 5.78
N VAL A 93 -2.56 17.98 5.41
CA VAL A 93 -1.39 18.07 6.29
C VAL A 93 -1.73 18.87 7.55
N ASP A 94 -2.33 20.06 7.39
CA ASP A 94 -2.69 20.93 8.52
C ASP A 94 -3.70 20.28 9.48
N ARG A 95 -4.62 19.50 8.95
CA ARG A 95 -5.66 18.85 9.75
C ARG A 95 -5.19 17.55 10.42
N LEU A 96 -4.39 16.74 9.71
CA LEU A 96 -4.03 15.38 10.16
C LEU A 96 -2.69 15.33 10.88
N ASN A 97 -1.82 16.30 10.60
CA ASN A 97 -0.52 16.43 11.26
C ASN A 97 -0.20 17.89 11.64
N PRO A 98 -1.04 18.53 12.48
CA PRO A 98 -0.88 19.94 12.83
C PRO A 98 0.44 20.22 13.53
N GLU A 99 0.93 19.30 14.34
CA GLU A 99 2.16 19.44 15.11
C GLU A 99 3.42 19.12 14.29
N GLY A 100 3.28 18.56 13.09
CA GLY A 100 4.41 18.20 12.23
C GLY A 100 5.23 17.03 12.77
N GLU A 101 4.58 16.03 13.32
CA GLU A 101 5.24 14.82 13.83
C GLU A 101 5.74 13.95 12.66
N GLU A 102 6.99 13.52 12.74
CA GLU A 102 7.58 12.62 11.74
C GLU A 102 6.92 11.22 11.81
N GLY A 103 6.60 10.67 10.63
CA GLY A 103 5.99 9.34 10.51
C GLY A 103 4.49 9.27 10.80
N ARG A 104 3.87 10.40 11.22
CA ARG A 104 2.44 10.43 11.54
C ARG A 104 1.53 10.41 10.33
N LEU A 105 1.92 11.07 9.23
CA LEU A 105 1.11 11.18 8.03
C LEU A 105 1.78 10.49 6.86
N THR A 106 1.07 9.56 6.25
CA THR A 106 1.47 8.89 5.00
C THR A 106 0.47 9.24 3.90
N PHE A 107 0.97 9.75 2.79
CA PHE A 107 0.21 9.89 1.55
C PHE A 107 0.48 8.70 0.64
N ILE A 108 -0.58 8.04 0.20
CA ILE A 108 -0.52 6.93 -0.75
C ILE A 108 -0.98 7.45 -2.11
N THR A 109 -0.06 7.57 -3.06
CA THR A 109 -0.38 8.00 -4.42
C THR A 109 -1.04 6.85 -5.19
N ARG A 110 -2.17 7.14 -5.83
CA ARG A 110 -2.99 6.18 -6.56
C ARG A 110 -3.43 6.81 -7.87
N MET A 111 -2.46 7.12 -8.73
CA MET A 111 -2.65 8.03 -9.87
C MET A 111 -2.80 7.31 -11.21
N GLY A 112 -2.23 6.13 -11.34
CA GLY A 112 -2.08 5.42 -12.61
C GLY A 112 -0.79 5.79 -13.33
N ALA A 113 -0.24 4.86 -14.11
CA ALA A 113 1.03 5.01 -14.81
C ALA A 113 1.07 6.20 -15.78
N ASP A 114 -0.06 6.49 -16.41
CA ASP A 114 -0.23 7.59 -17.36
C ASP A 114 -0.16 8.99 -16.71
N LYS A 115 -0.39 9.09 -15.41
CA LYS A 115 -0.51 10.37 -14.71
C LYS A 115 0.60 10.66 -13.71
N ILE A 116 1.20 9.62 -13.11
CA ILE A 116 2.11 9.75 -11.97
C ILE A 116 3.23 10.77 -12.23
N ARG A 117 3.87 10.72 -13.40
CA ARG A 117 4.99 11.60 -13.79
C ARG A 117 4.62 13.08 -13.93
N HIS A 118 3.33 13.38 -14.06
CA HIS A 118 2.85 14.76 -14.19
C HIS A 118 2.13 15.26 -12.95
N ALA A 119 1.43 14.37 -12.27
CA ALA A 119 0.60 14.74 -11.12
C ALA A 119 1.37 14.76 -9.79
N LEU A 120 2.36 13.88 -9.62
CA LEU A 120 3.10 13.78 -8.37
C LEU A 120 4.15 14.89 -8.16
N PRO A 121 5.00 15.27 -9.14
CA PRO A 121 6.08 16.24 -8.92
C PRO A 121 5.63 17.57 -8.31
N PRO A 122 4.53 18.22 -8.76
CA PRO A 122 4.08 19.46 -8.13
C PRO A 122 3.71 19.33 -6.65
N LEU A 123 3.20 18.16 -6.24
CA LEU A 123 2.84 17.88 -4.84
C LEU A 123 4.12 17.72 -4.00
N LEU A 124 5.10 16.95 -4.48
CA LEU A 124 6.39 16.77 -3.82
C LEU A 124 7.13 18.08 -3.62
N GLU A 125 7.21 18.91 -4.67
CA GLU A 125 7.83 20.22 -4.60
C GLU A 125 7.13 21.18 -3.62
N ALA A 126 5.80 21.16 -3.58
CA ALA A 126 5.03 21.96 -2.66
C ALA A 126 5.26 21.52 -1.22
N GLN A 127 5.19 20.22 -0.95
CA GLN A 127 5.43 19.66 0.38
C GLN A 127 6.88 19.93 0.84
N ALA A 128 7.87 19.76 -0.04
CA ALA A 128 9.27 20.07 0.28
C ALA A 128 9.49 21.54 0.64
N ARG A 129 8.84 22.47 -0.08
CA ARG A 129 8.89 23.91 0.24
C ARG A 129 8.21 24.24 1.56
N ASP A 130 7.10 23.57 1.87
CA ASP A 130 6.33 23.80 3.10
C ASP A 130 7.04 23.20 4.32
N GLY A 131 8.00 22.28 4.13
CA GLY A 131 8.85 21.72 5.17
C GLY A 131 8.09 20.84 6.19
N ARG A 132 6.87 20.37 5.85
CA ARG A 132 6.05 19.53 6.73
C ARG A 132 6.37 18.05 6.47
N PRO A 133 6.58 17.25 7.54
CA PRO A 133 6.92 15.83 7.36
C PRO A 133 5.72 15.04 6.84
N VAL A 134 5.94 14.32 5.74
CA VAL A 134 5.00 13.38 5.13
C VAL A 134 5.79 12.21 4.57
N THR A 135 5.32 11.01 4.82
CA THR A 135 5.81 9.80 4.14
C THR A 135 5.03 9.60 2.85
N TRP A 136 5.72 9.35 1.74
CA TRP A 136 5.11 9.09 0.45
C TRP A 136 5.21 7.62 0.09
N VAL A 137 4.09 7.01 -0.27
CA VAL A 137 3.99 5.62 -0.73
C VAL A 137 3.21 5.61 -2.04
N THR A 138 3.53 4.72 -2.98
CA THR A 138 2.71 4.57 -4.18
C THR A 138 1.87 3.30 -4.12
N ASP A 139 0.61 3.39 -4.56
CA ASP A 139 -0.27 2.26 -4.88
C ASP A 139 -0.37 2.13 -6.40
N PRO A 140 0.46 1.32 -7.03
CA PRO A 140 0.45 1.17 -8.48
C PRO A 140 -0.60 0.15 -8.95
N MET A 141 -1.41 -0.38 -8.03
CA MET A 141 -2.37 -1.44 -8.34
C MET A 141 -3.71 -0.86 -8.79
N HIS A 142 -4.33 -0.05 -7.95
CA HIS A 142 -5.72 0.35 -8.14
C HIS A 142 -5.93 1.35 -9.29
N GLY A 143 -4.96 2.24 -9.53
CA GLY A 143 -4.99 3.19 -10.64
C GLY A 143 -4.84 2.55 -12.02
N ASN A 144 -4.37 1.30 -12.08
CA ASN A 144 -4.08 0.55 -13.31
C ASN A 144 -5.02 -0.64 -13.53
N THR A 145 -6.15 -0.66 -12.85
CA THR A 145 -7.15 -1.72 -13.00
C THR A 145 -7.92 -1.57 -14.31
N ILE A 146 -8.04 -2.66 -15.04
CA ILE A 146 -8.77 -2.75 -16.33
C ILE A 146 -9.72 -3.95 -16.32
N THR A 147 -10.61 -4.00 -17.31
CA THR A 147 -11.40 -5.20 -17.61
C THR A 147 -10.85 -5.83 -18.88
N SER A 148 -10.52 -7.12 -18.84
CA SER A 148 -10.06 -7.88 -20.01
C SER A 148 -11.19 -8.06 -21.04
N SER A 149 -10.85 -8.45 -22.25
CA SER A 149 -11.85 -8.81 -23.27
C SER A 149 -12.70 -10.01 -22.87
N THR A 150 -12.20 -10.84 -21.96
CA THR A 150 -12.91 -12.00 -21.39
C THR A 150 -13.79 -11.65 -20.19
N GLY A 151 -13.83 -10.37 -19.77
CA GLY A 151 -14.68 -9.85 -18.70
C GLY A 151 -14.10 -9.92 -17.30
N TYR A 152 -12.88 -10.42 -17.14
CA TYR A 152 -12.19 -10.42 -15.85
C TYR A 152 -11.66 -9.02 -15.50
N LYS A 153 -11.81 -8.61 -14.23
CA LYS A 153 -11.09 -7.48 -13.67
C LYS A 153 -9.62 -7.88 -13.55
N THR A 154 -8.71 -7.11 -14.11
CA THR A 154 -7.28 -7.44 -14.11
C THR A 154 -6.41 -6.19 -14.14
N ARG A 155 -5.10 -6.39 -14.19
CA ARG A 155 -4.07 -5.37 -14.35
C ARG A 155 -3.00 -5.89 -15.32
N ARG A 156 -2.15 -4.99 -15.83
CA ARG A 156 -0.95 -5.39 -16.56
C ARG A 156 0.27 -5.15 -15.70
N PHE A 157 1.09 -6.17 -15.52
CA PHE A 157 2.29 -6.09 -14.69
C PHE A 157 3.22 -4.95 -15.14
N GLU A 158 3.40 -4.81 -16.43
CA GLU A 158 4.24 -3.76 -17.01
C GLU A 158 3.71 -2.35 -16.70
N THR A 159 2.38 -2.17 -16.69
CA THR A 159 1.76 -0.89 -16.32
C THR A 159 1.91 -0.60 -14.83
N ILE A 160 1.79 -1.62 -13.98
CA ILE A 160 2.07 -1.50 -12.55
C ILE A 160 3.52 -1.04 -12.34
N MET A 161 4.47 -1.69 -13.00
CA MET A 161 5.90 -1.35 -12.90
C MET A 161 6.24 0.02 -13.48
N ASP A 162 5.50 0.47 -14.51
CA ASP A 162 5.67 1.82 -15.06
C ASP A 162 5.24 2.91 -14.05
N GLU A 163 4.15 2.70 -13.29
CA GLU A 163 3.78 3.61 -12.20
C GLU A 163 4.81 3.61 -11.07
N VAL A 164 5.32 2.43 -10.67
CA VAL A 164 6.42 2.32 -9.70
C VAL A 164 7.63 3.11 -10.18
N THR A 165 8.05 2.91 -11.42
CA THR A 165 9.17 3.65 -12.02
C THR A 165 8.94 5.16 -11.99
N GLY A 166 7.76 5.61 -12.42
CA GLY A 166 7.38 7.02 -12.41
C GLY A 166 7.38 7.64 -11.00
N PHE A 167 7.02 6.87 -9.98
CA PHE A 167 7.10 7.30 -8.59
C PHE A 167 8.54 7.57 -8.16
N PHE A 168 9.46 6.65 -8.39
CA PHE A 168 10.89 6.83 -8.06
C PHE A 168 11.53 7.96 -8.89
N GLU A 169 11.17 8.08 -10.16
CA GLU A 169 11.64 9.17 -11.02
C GLU A 169 11.22 10.54 -10.47
N ALA A 170 9.94 10.69 -10.11
CA ALA A 170 9.40 11.93 -9.55
C ALA A 170 10.10 12.34 -8.25
N HIS A 171 10.35 11.37 -7.35
CA HIS A 171 11.07 11.62 -6.10
C HIS A 171 12.52 12.06 -6.34
N ARG A 172 13.22 11.41 -7.26
CA ARG A 172 14.60 11.75 -7.62
C ARG A 172 14.68 13.14 -8.22
N GLU A 173 13.75 13.52 -9.10
CA GLU A 173 13.70 14.86 -9.71
C GLU A 173 13.39 15.94 -8.67
N ALA A 174 12.50 15.67 -7.75
CA ALA A 174 12.13 16.58 -6.66
C ALA A 174 13.16 16.63 -5.51
N GLY A 175 14.14 15.73 -5.48
CA GLY A 175 15.11 15.62 -4.39
C GLY A 175 14.48 15.16 -3.07
N THR A 176 13.41 14.38 -3.13
CA THR A 176 12.69 13.83 -1.98
C THR A 176 12.90 12.32 -1.87
N VAL A 177 12.56 11.74 -0.71
CA VAL A 177 12.78 10.32 -0.44
C VAL A 177 11.48 9.53 -0.65
N PRO A 178 11.47 8.49 -1.50
CA PRO A 178 10.33 7.59 -1.64
C PRO A 178 10.20 6.72 -0.38
N GLY A 179 9.00 6.69 0.23
CA GLY A 179 8.76 5.94 1.46
C GLY A 179 8.44 4.46 1.24
N GLY A 180 7.97 4.08 0.06
CA GLY A 180 7.67 2.67 -0.25
C GLY A 180 6.60 2.48 -1.31
N ILE A 181 6.19 1.22 -1.45
CA ILE A 181 5.11 0.79 -2.35
C ILE A 181 4.02 0.05 -1.56
N HIS A 182 2.78 0.19 -2.00
CA HIS A 182 1.61 -0.51 -1.47
C HIS A 182 1.05 -1.42 -2.57
N VAL A 183 1.07 -2.73 -2.36
CA VAL A 183 0.71 -3.71 -3.38
C VAL A 183 -0.18 -4.82 -2.86
N GLU A 184 -1.00 -5.37 -3.74
CA GLU A 184 -1.80 -6.56 -3.52
C GLU A 184 -1.08 -7.75 -4.14
N LEU A 185 -0.67 -8.71 -3.32
CA LEU A 185 0.06 -9.88 -3.76
C LEU A 185 -0.34 -11.14 -2.99
N THR A 186 0.00 -12.30 -3.55
CA THR A 186 -0.14 -13.60 -2.88
C THR A 186 1.08 -14.47 -3.15
N GLY A 187 1.34 -15.42 -2.28
CA GLY A 187 2.36 -16.46 -2.49
C GLY A 187 1.92 -17.59 -3.41
N ASP A 188 0.65 -17.57 -3.84
CA ASP A 188 0.08 -18.60 -4.71
C ASP A 188 0.30 -18.27 -6.19
N ASP A 189 0.28 -19.31 -7.04
CA ASP A 189 0.42 -19.19 -8.50
C ASP A 189 -0.94 -18.84 -9.15
N VAL A 190 -1.56 -17.75 -8.72
CA VAL A 190 -2.80 -17.26 -9.32
C VAL A 190 -2.54 -16.60 -10.68
N THR A 191 -3.56 -16.57 -11.52
CA THR A 191 -3.50 -15.93 -12.85
C THR A 191 -4.44 -14.74 -12.93
N GLU A 192 -4.22 -13.75 -12.03
CA GLU A 192 -5.11 -12.59 -11.87
C GLU A 192 -4.61 -11.32 -12.55
N VAL A 193 -3.28 -11.22 -12.77
CA VAL A 193 -2.60 -10.09 -13.41
C VAL A 193 -1.88 -10.54 -14.66
N LEU A 194 -2.07 -9.80 -15.75
CA LEU A 194 -1.47 -10.07 -17.07
C LEU A 194 0.01 -9.72 -17.10
N GLY A 195 0.78 -10.39 -17.97
CA GLY A 195 2.19 -10.06 -18.21
C GLY A 195 3.14 -10.67 -17.19
N GLY A 196 4.24 -9.96 -16.93
CA GLY A 196 5.35 -10.47 -16.13
C GLY A 196 6.19 -11.49 -16.88
N SER A 197 7.19 -12.08 -16.21
CA SER A 197 8.11 -13.06 -16.82
C SER A 197 7.41 -14.31 -17.37
N GLU A 198 6.25 -14.67 -16.82
CA GLU A 198 5.42 -15.77 -17.29
C GLU A 198 4.57 -15.41 -18.51
N GLN A 199 4.53 -14.13 -18.88
CA GLN A 199 3.78 -13.60 -20.03
C GLN A 199 2.29 -14.00 -20.02
N LEU A 200 1.65 -13.96 -18.84
CA LEU A 200 0.24 -14.31 -18.70
C LEU A 200 -0.63 -13.45 -19.61
N ASP A 201 -1.43 -14.10 -20.45
CA ASP A 201 -2.38 -13.47 -21.38
C ASP A 201 -3.82 -13.50 -20.84
N GLU A 202 -4.76 -12.94 -21.59
CA GLU A 202 -6.17 -12.87 -21.19
C GLU A 202 -6.86 -14.24 -21.14
N GLU A 203 -6.36 -15.25 -21.87
CA GLU A 203 -6.91 -16.60 -21.83
C GLU A 203 -6.48 -17.32 -20.54
N ALA A 204 -5.25 -17.07 -20.06
CA ALA A 204 -4.72 -17.64 -18.83
C ALA A 204 -5.47 -17.17 -17.56
N LEU A 205 -6.13 -16.00 -17.61
CA LEU A 205 -6.87 -15.50 -16.44
C LEU A 205 -7.86 -16.51 -15.86
N ARG A 206 -8.52 -17.31 -16.70
CA ARG A 206 -9.52 -18.29 -16.27
C ARG A 206 -8.95 -19.50 -15.52
N ASP A 207 -7.64 -19.74 -15.61
CA ASP A 207 -7.04 -20.98 -15.11
C ASP A 207 -6.97 -21.00 -13.58
N ARG A 208 -6.57 -19.88 -12.96
CA ARG A 208 -6.51 -19.71 -11.49
C ARG A 208 -6.87 -18.29 -11.06
N TYR A 209 -8.02 -17.79 -11.46
CA TYR A 209 -8.56 -16.53 -10.98
C TYR A 209 -9.35 -16.77 -9.68
N GLU A 210 -8.73 -16.51 -8.55
CA GLU A 210 -9.24 -16.89 -7.22
C GLU A 210 -9.74 -15.71 -6.38
N THR A 211 -9.35 -14.48 -6.75
CA THR A 211 -9.77 -13.30 -5.97
C THR A 211 -11.28 -13.06 -6.06
N LEU A 212 -11.86 -12.64 -4.93
CA LEU A 212 -13.25 -12.20 -4.86
C LEU A 212 -13.41 -10.67 -4.99
N VAL A 213 -12.28 -9.94 -5.03
CA VAL A 213 -12.26 -8.46 -5.01
C VAL A 213 -11.28 -7.92 -6.06
N ASP A 214 -10.05 -7.70 -5.70
CA ASP A 214 -9.05 -7.10 -6.57
C ASP A 214 -7.98 -8.12 -7.02
N PRO A 215 -7.53 -8.06 -8.31
CA PRO A 215 -6.53 -8.97 -8.81
C PRO A 215 -5.18 -8.73 -8.14
N ARG A 216 -4.53 -9.82 -7.71
CA ARG A 216 -3.27 -9.85 -6.97
C ARG A 216 -2.12 -10.27 -7.86
N LEU A 217 -0.92 -9.77 -7.59
CA LEU A 217 0.31 -10.34 -8.15
C LEU A 217 0.50 -11.76 -7.61
N ASN A 218 0.86 -12.70 -8.46
CA ASN A 218 1.24 -14.04 -8.05
C ASN A 218 2.66 -14.06 -7.46
N HIS A 219 3.10 -15.24 -7.00
CA HIS A 219 4.41 -15.42 -6.40
C HIS A 219 5.55 -14.91 -7.30
N GLN A 220 5.55 -15.29 -8.59
CA GLN A 220 6.61 -14.92 -9.53
C GLN A 220 6.63 -13.43 -9.83
N GLN A 221 5.47 -12.83 -10.10
CA GLN A 221 5.33 -11.40 -10.33
C GLN A 221 5.74 -10.58 -9.09
N SER A 222 5.40 -11.08 -7.89
CA SER A 222 5.79 -10.44 -6.62
C SER A 222 7.30 -10.39 -6.43
N LEU A 223 8.00 -11.49 -6.73
CA LEU A 223 9.47 -11.54 -6.70
C LEU A 223 10.09 -10.62 -7.75
N GLU A 224 9.57 -10.65 -8.97
CA GLU A 224 10.04 -9.80 -10.07
C GLU A 224 9.94 -8.32 -9.69
N MET A 225 8.81 -7.88 -9.16
CA MET A 225 8.62 -6.53 -8.65
C MET A 225 9.63 -6.19 -7.55
N ALA A 226 9.79 -7.08 -6.55
CA ALA A 226 10.71 -6.85 -5.45
C ALA A 226 12.16 -6.65 -5.91
N PHE A 227 12.62 -7.44 -6.88
CA PHE A 227 13.95 -7.28 -7.45
C PHE A 227 14.10 -5.97 -8.23
N GLN A 228 13.10 -5.58 -9.01
CA GLN A 228 13.14 -4.31 -9.76
C GLN A 228 13.15 -3.11 -8.80
N VAL A 229 12.33 -3.12 -7.75
CA VAL A 229 12.32 -2.07 -6.71
C VAL A 229 13.68 -1.98 -6.01
N ALA A 230 14.29 -3.12 -5.66
CA ALA A 230 15.62 -3.14 -5.07
C ALA A 230 16.69 -2.51 -5.96
N GLU A 231 16.56 -2.63 -7.29
CA GLU A 231 17.47 -1.96 -8.23
C GLU A 231 17.26 -0.43 -8.29
N TYR A 232 16.04 0.06 -8.09
CA TYR A 232 15.81 1.51 -7.96
C TYR A 232 16.46 2.07 -6.69
N LEU A 233 16.29 1.39 -5.57
CA LEU A 233 16.87 1.80 -4.29
C LEU A 233 18.41 1.79 -4.25
N LYS A 234 19.06 0.97 -5.08
CA LYS A 234 20.53 0.98 -5.19
C LYS A 234 21.08 2.17 -5.99
N LYS A 235 20.26 2.82 -6.78
CA LYS A 235 20.67 3.94 -7.64
C LYS A 235 20.51 5.31 -6.97
N GLU A 236 19.98 5.31 -5.76
CA GLU A 236 19.90 6.47 -4.86
C GLU A 236 21.14 6.55 -3.97
#